data_834bd4197632a86d7bc4a3fafd3aa8b1
#
_entry.id   834bd4197632a86d7bc4a3fafd3aa8b1
#
_cell.length_a   1.000
_cell.length_b   1.000
_cell.length_c   1.000
_cell.angle_alpha   90.00
_cell.angle_beta   90.00
_cell.angle_gamma   90.00
#
_symmetry.space_group_name_H-M   'P 1'
#
loop_
_entity.id
_entity.type
_entity.pdbx_description
1 polymer ?
#
loop_
_entity_poly.entity_id
_entity_poly.type
_entity_poly.pdbx_seq_one_letter_code
_entity_poly.pdbx_strand_id
1 'polypeptide(L)'
;MIAIVGGGIAGLAAGYRLSRAGREVRIYEAAADLGGLAATYETAGDPIERYYHHLSASEGTIVSLIEELGLGEDLSWPIGKNAYYMDGTVYPLDTPWEIAAYPYLGLYDTFRLGLLVLGVDLRGWRPDFEAYEDLTAYEDVPVEAFVREHTTDAVYENFFEPLLEAKFGDRKGEVSAAWLLGRVRFRGERDLLRGEPLGYLRGGFGRLIDALIEAVGEASIVTGTRVTDLTVGARAVESIRVEGAERGTRPVDAAVVATMPNVLEALSGYHTDIEFQGTVCSVVSMDEPLTDTYWLNVGDEAPFGALIEHTNFVAPERYGGEHLLYVPKYVQSASDPLFQAADAEVEERWLDGIESLFPDFDRSAVNWIETARNPRTAPIYERGYLEKVVPYDLGEAVGEGLYYAGMASRAQYPERSLDGGIVAGFEVADRILENAE
;
A
#
# COMPACT_ATOMS: atom_id res chain seq x y z
N MET A 1 1.15 -12.72 -28.84
CA MET A 1 1.90 -12.47 -27.59
C MET A 1 1.32 -11.25 -26.87
N ILE A 2 1.05 -11.34 -25.59
CA ILE A 2 0.61 -10.24 -24.73
C ILE A 2 1.82 -9.70 -23.98
N ALA A 3 2.11 -8.40 -24.11
CA ALA A 3 3.19 -7.77 -23.37
C ALA A 3 2.67 -7.16 -22.07
N ILE A 4 3.34 -7.41 -20.96
CA ILE A 4 3.03 -6.82 -19.65
C ILE A 4 4.20 -5.92 -19.24
N VAL A 5 3.92 -4.67 -18.97
CA VAL A 5 4.90 -3.66 -18.58
C VAL A 5 4.85 -3.49 -17.07
N GLY A 6 5.88 -3.96 -16.38
CA GLY A 6 6.01 -3.95 -14.93
C GLY A 6 5.89 -5.34 -14.30
N GLY A 7 6.90 -5.73 -13.51
CA GLY A 7 7.00 -6.99 -12.77
C GLY A 7 6.63 -6.86 -11.29
N GLY A 8 5.76 -5.89 -10.95
CA GLY A 8 5.13 -5.81 -9.64
C GLY A 8 3.97 -6.79 -9.49
N ILE A 9 3.32 -6.78 -8.31
CA ILE A 9 2.25 -7.74 -7.97
C ILE A 9 1.12 -7.76 -9.01
N ALA A 10 0.71 -6.61 -9.55
CA ALA A 10 -0.36 -6.52 -10.53
C ALA A 10 0.03 -7.15 -11.90
N GLY A 11 1.25 -6.87 -12.36
CA GLY A 11 1.75 -7.44 -13.62
C GLY A 11 1.97 -8.96 -13.52
N LEU A 12 2.50 -9.44 -12.40
CA LEU A 12 2.66 -10.87 -12.13
C LEU A 12 1.31 -11.57 -12.01
N ALA A 13 0.31 -10.97 -11.35
CA ALA A 13 -1.04 -11.52 -11.25
C ALA A 13 -1.73 -11.60 -12.64
N ALA A 14 -1.63 -10.55 -13.46
CA ALA A 14 -2.13 -10.58 -14.83
C ALA A 14 -1.44 -11.69 -15.66
N GLY A 15 -0.10 -11.75 -15.58
CA GLY A 15 0.69 -12.80 -16.26
C GLY A 15 0.31 -14.20 -15.83
N TYR A 16 0.13 -14.43 -14.53
CA TYR A 16 -0.33 -15.69 -13.96
C TYR A 16 -1.68 -16.13 -14.57
N ARG A 17 -2.68 -15.26 -14.52
CA ARG A 17 -4.02 -15.60 -15.00
C ARG A 17 -4.06 -15.85 -16.49
N LEU A 18 -3.36 -15.03 -17.28
CA LEU A 18 -3.25 -15.19 -18.73
C LEU A 18 -2.48 -16.46 -19.13
N SER A 19 -1.35 -16.76 -18.45
CA SER A 19 -0.55 -17.97 -18.71
C SER A 19 -1.36 -19.24 -18.40
N ARG A 20 -2.10 -19.27 -17.31
CA ARG A 20 -3.01 -20.39 -16.97
C ARG A 20 -4.12 -20.61 -17.99
N ALA A 21 -4.57 -19.53 -18.64
CA ALA A 21 -5.52 -19.62 -19.77
C ALA A 21 -4.85 -19.97 -21.11
N GLY A 22 -3.55 -20.33 -21.11
CA GLY A 22 -2.80 -20.75 -22.30
C GLY A 22 -2.41 -19.62 -23.24
N ARG A 23 -2.43 -18.35 -22.77
CA ARG A 23 -1.99 -17.22 -23.57
C ARG A 23 -0.48 -17.05 -23.48
N GLU A 24 0.13 -16.69 -24.61
CA GLU A 24 1.54 -16.33 -24.64
C GLU A 24 1.75 -14.93 -24.04
N VAL A 25 2.45 -14.86 -22.88
CA VAL A 25 2.73 -13.61 -22.17
C VAL A 25 4.22 -13.34 -22.09
N ARG A 26 4.58 -12.05 -22.04
CA ARG A 26 5.94 -11.59 -21.77
C ARG A 26 5.91 -10.40 -20.83
N ILE A 27 6.52 -10.54 -19.64
CA ILE A 27 6.60 -9.49 -18.63
C ILE A 27 7.94 -8.80 -18.76
N TYR A 28 7.94 -7.47 -18.89
CA TYR A 28 9.13 -6.64 -18.96
C TYR A 28 9.24 -5.78 -17.70
N GLU A 29 10.33 -5.95 -16.95
CA GLU A 29 10.63 -5.18 -15.75
C GLU A 29 11.91 -4.36 -15.97
N ALA A 30 11.85 -3.07 -15.67
CA ALA A 30 12.96 -2.15 -15.86
C ALA A 30 14.07 -2.32 -14.79
N ALA A 31 13.69 -2.73 -13.58
CA ALA A 31 14.63 -3.05 -12.50
C ALA A 31 15.26 -4.43 -12.70
N ALA A 32 16.31 -4.71 -11.93
CA ALA A 32 16.89 -6.03 -11.84
C ALA A 32 16.00 -6.99 -11.03
N ASP A 33 15.32 -6.45 -10.02
CA ASP A 33 14.48 -7.18 -9.07
C ASP A 33 12.99 -7.06 -9.45
N LEU A 34 12.24 -8.11 -9.17
CA LEU A 34 10.77 -8.16 -9.30
C LEU A 34 10.09 -7.76 -7.99
N GLY A 35 8.75 -7.64 -8.01
CA GLY A 35 7.93 -7.37 -6.83
C GLY A 35 7.54 -5.89 -6.64
N GLY A 36 8.24 -4.95 -7.24
CA GLY A 36 7.91 -3.52 -7.15
C GLY A 36 7.93 -3.01 -5.71
N LEU A 37 6.78 -2.54 -5.17
CA LEU A 37 6.67 -2.08 -3.78
C LEU A 37 6.74 -3.21 -2.74
N ALA A 38 6.58 -4.48 -3.15
CA ALA A 38 6.74 -5.65 -2.30
C ALA A 38 8.16 -6.27 -2.38
N ALA A 39 9.12 -5.58 -3.02
CA ALA A 39 10.51 -6.00 -3.02
C ALA A 39 11.10 -5.96 -1.59
N THR A 40 12.07 -6.84 -1.32
CA THR A 40 12.58 -7.13 0.02
C THR A 40 14.05 -6.72 0.21
N TYR A 41 14.46 -6.68 1.48
CA TYR A 41 15.85 -6.71 1.93
C TYR A 41 16.15 -8.07 2.55
N GLU A 42 17.40 -8.50 2.46
CA GLU A 42 17.91 -9.68 3.18
C GLU A 42 18.10 -9.33 4.68
N THR A 43 17.83 -10.29 5.55
CA THR A 43 18.11 -10.23 6.98
C THR A 43 18.96 -11.43 7.41
N ALA A 44 19.23 -11.58 8.69
CA ALA A 44 19.88 -12.79 9.22
C ALA A 44 18.94 -14.05 9.17
N GLY A 45 17.70 -13.87 8.78
CA GLY A 45 16.69 -14.94 8.67
C GLY A 45 15.81 -14.79 7.44
N ASP A 46 14.49 -14.65 7.63
CA ASP A 46 13.56 -14.40 6.53
C ASP A 46 13.77 -12.99 5.93
N PRO A 47 13.58 -12.78 4.63
CA PRO A 47 13.62 -11.44 4.05
C PRO A 47 12.49 -10.55 4.59
N ILE A 48 12.70 -9.23 4.57
CA ILE A 48 11.74 -8.21 5.00
C ILE A 48 11.42 -7.26 3.85
N GLU A 49 10.17 -6.87 3.67
CA GLU A 49 9.77 -5.91 2.65
C GLU A 49 10.42 -4.54 2.87
N ARG A 50 10.75 -3.84 1.77
CA ARG A 50 11.30 -2.46 1.81
C ARG A 50 10.32 -1.43 2.36
N TYR A 51 9.01 -1.75 2.30
CA TYR A 51 7.91 -0.98 2.84
C TYR A 51 7.02 -1.90 3.66
N TYR A 52 6.53 -1.46 4.79
CA TYR A 52 5.69 -2.28 5.67
C TYR A 52 4.43 -2.78 4.95
N HIS A 53 4.15 -4.06 5.09
CA HIS A 53 2.97 -4.72 4.55
C HIS A 53 2.34 -5.67 5.57
N HIS A 54 1.02 -5.73 5.55
CA HIS A 54 0.20 -6.73 6.22
C HIS A 54 -1.12 -6.83 5.45
N LEU A 55 -1.88 -7.89 5.66
CA LEU A 55 -3.20 -8.07 5.08
C LEU A 55 -4.28 -7.75 6.10
N SER A 56 -5.38 -7.20 5.63
CA SER A 56 -6.65 -7.15 6.33
C SER A 56 -7.45 -8.42 6.05
N ALA A 57 -8.27 -8.89 6.98
CA ALA A 57 -9.09 -10.09 6.79
C ALA A 57 -10.12 -9.94 5.63
N SER A 58 -10.47 -8.69 5.29
CA SER A 58 -11.36 -8.37 4.15
C SER A 58 -10.69 -8.51 2.76
N GLU A 59 -9.37 -8.69 2.67
CA GLU A 59 -8.63 -8.80 1.41
C GLU A 59 -8.67 -10.25 0.86
N GLY A 60 -9.86 -10.68 0.42
CA GLY A 60 -10.14 -12.06 0.06
C GLY A 60 -9.43 -12.55 -1.20
N THR A 61 -9.11 -11.67 -2.17
CA THR A 61 -8.49 -12.08 -3.43
C THR A 61 -7.04 -12.55 -3.21
N ILE A 62 -6.26 -11.79 -2.45
CA ILE A 62 -4.88 -12.19 -2.13
C ILE A 62 -4.84 -13.45 -1.27
N VAL A 63 -5.76 -13.60 -0.30
CA VAL A 63 -5.87 -14.81 0.53
C VAL A 63 -6.15 -16.03 -0.35
N SER A 64 -7.14 -15.93 -1.25
CA SER A 64 -7.48 -17.00 -2.20
C SER A 64 -6.31 -17.35 -3.13
N LEU A 65 -5.57 -16.35 -3.60
CA LEU A 65 -4.40 -16.57 -4.45
C LEU A 65 -3.25 -17.25 -3.68
N ILE A 66 -3.01 -16.86 -2.43
CA ILE A 66 -2.02 -17.50 -1.53
C ILE A 66 -2.38 -18.99 -1.35
N GLU A 67 -3.65 -19.31 -1.13
CA GLU A 67 -4.14 -20.70 -1.03
C GLU A 67 -3.97 -21.45 -2.35
N GLU A 68 -4.34 -20.84 -3.48
CA GLU A 68 -4.22 -21.43 -4.82
C GLU A 68 -2.78 -21.75 -5.20
N LEU A 69 -1.83 -20.93 -4.75
CA LEU A 69 -0.38 -21.14 -4.94
C LEU A 69 0.23 -22.10 -3.91
N GLY A 70 -0.57 -22.69 -3.02
CA GLY A 70 -0.12 -23.68 -2.04
C GLY A 70 0.60 -23.10 -0.83
N LEU A 71 0.45 -21.79 -0.58
CA LEU A 71 1.08 -21.07 0.53
C LEU A 71 0.13 -20.85 1.73
N GLY A 72 -1.08 -21.39 1.70
CA GLY A 72 -2.11 -21.14 2.72
C GLY A 72 -1.71 -21.54 4.15
N GLU A 73 -0.92 -22.61 4.32
CA GLU A 73 -0.42 -23.04 5.63
C GLU A 73 0.64 -22.10 6.22
N ASP A 74 1.22 -21.24 5.40
CA ASP A 74 2.21 -20.24 5.79
C ASP A 74 1.59 -18.87 6.13
N LEU A 75 0.28 -18.67 5.86
CA LEU A 75 -0.44 -17.46 6.22
C LEU A 75 -0.89 -17.51 7.68
N SER A 76 -0.53 -16.52 8.47
CA SER A 76 -0.89 -16.39 9.87
C SER A 76 -1.58 -15.05 10.14
N TRP A 77 -2.37 -14.99 11.21
CA TRP A 77 -3.17 -13.83 11.58
C TRP A 77 -2.88 -13.37 13.02
N PRO A 78 -1.66 -12.88 13.29
CA PRO A 78 -1.36 -12.31 14.60
C PRO A 78 -2.14 -11.01 14.85
N ILE A 79 -2.22 -10.60 16.13
CA ILE A 79 -2.81 -9.30 16.48
C ILE A 79 -1.76 -8.21 16.33
N GLY A 80 -2.04 -7.22 15.48
CA GLY A 80 -1.23 -6.01 15.35
C GLY A 80 -1.66 -4.96 16.35
N LYS A 81 -0.88 -4.76 17.42
CA LYS A 81 -1.16 -3.73 18.43
C LYS A 81 -0.91 -2.34 17.87
N ASN A 82 -1.87 -1.43 18.11
CA ASN A 82 -1.81 -0.04 17.70
C ASN A 82 -1.79 0.88 18.93
N ALA A 83 -1.01 1.95 18.87
CA ALA A 83 -0.97 2.97 19.90
C ALA A 83 -0.73 4.37 19.33
N TYR A 84 -0.97 5.38 20.16
CA TYR A 84 -0.47 6.75 19.98
C TYR A 84 0.66 7.05 20.96
N TYR A 85 1.67 7.75 20.48
CA TYR A 85 2.66 8.44 21.30
C TYR A 85 2.27 9.92 21.38
N MET A 86 1.91 10.39 22.58
CA MET A 86 1.47 11.76 22.83
C MET A 86 2.03 12.24 24.16
N ASP A 87 2.59 13.43 24.20
CA ASP A 87 3.17 14.06 25.40
C ASP A 87 4.12 13.12 26.17
N GLY A 88 5.00 12.42 25.44
CA GLY A 88 5.98 11.51 26.01
C GLY A 88 5.42 10.17 26.51
N THR A 89 4.19 9.81 26.16
CA THR A 89 3.52 8.60 26.65
C THR A 89 2.89 7.78 25.52
N VAL A 90 3.06 6.46 25.59
CA VAL A 90 2.41 5.50 24.69
C VAL A 90 1.01 5.16 25.21
N TYR A 91 -0.02 5.39 24.40
CA TYR A 91 -1.41 5.09 24.71
C TYR A 91 -1.93 3.99 23.78
N PRO A 92 -2.17 2.75 24.25
CA PRO A 92 -2.80 1.69 23.46
C PRO A 92 -4.21 2.07 22.99
N LEU A 93 -4.57 1.65 21.76
CA LEU A 93 -5.86 1.99 21.13
C LEU A 93 -6.54 0.77 20.45
N ASP A 94 -6.25 -0.42 20.93
CA ASP A 94 -6.77 -1.66 20.30
C ASP A 94 -8.17 -2.03 20.77
N THR A 95 -8.50 -1.69 21.98
CA THR A 95 -9.74 -2.12 22.63
C THR A 95 -10.61 -0.92 23.04
N PRO A 96 -11.93 -1.11 23.18
CA PRO A 96 -12.84 -0.02 23.58
C PRO A 96 -12.47 0.64 24.93
N TRP A 97 -11.92 -0.15 25.87
CA TRP A 97 -11.51 0.41 27.18
C TRP A 97 -10.20 1.16 27.11
N GLU A 98 -9.26 0.81 26.22
CA GLU A 98 -8.05 1.58 25.96
C GLU A 98 -8.40 2.93 25.32
N ILE A 99 -9.29 2.92 24.32
CA ILE A 99 -9.81 4.15 23.70
C ILE A 99 -10.56 5.00 24.76
N ALA A 100 -11.35 4.38 25.65
CA ALA A 100 -12.02 5.11 26.73
C ALA A 100 -11.05 5.65 27.81
N ALA A 101 -9.87 5.07 27.93
CA ALA A 101 -8.81 5.53 28.83
C ALA A 101 -7.88 6.58 28.19
N TYR A 102 -8.03 6.83 26.87
CA TYR A 102 -7.21 7.81 26.14
C TYR A 102 -7.54 9.23 26.63
N PRO A 103 -6.59 9.96 27.25
CA PRO A 103 -6.89 11.18 28.03
C PRO A 103 -7.32 12.36 27.17
N TYR A 104 -7.07 12.32 25.86
CA TYR A 104 -7.44 13.39 24.92
C TYR A 104 -8.86 13.25 24.39
N LEU A 105 -9.61 12.20 24.78
CA LEU A 105 -11.01 11.98 24.47
C LEU A 105 -11.85 11.89 25.75
N GLY A 106 -12.92 12.71 25.85
CA GLY A 106 -13.89 12.56 26.89
C GLY A 106 -14.84 11.36 26.65
N LEU A 107 -15.62 10.97 27.65
CA LEU A 107 -16.58 9.86 27.54
C LEU A 107 -17.60 10.06 26.41
N TYR A 108 -18.01 11.30 26.18
CA TYR A 108 -18.92 11.64 25.07
C TYR A 108 -18.22 11.48 23.71
N ASP A 109 -16.97 11.89 23.62
CA ASP A 109 -16.16 11.77 22.40
C ASP A 109 -15.94 10.30 22.05
N THR A 110 -15.56 9.49 23.03
CA THR A 110 -15.40 8.04 22.87
C THR A 110 -16.71 7.36 22.46
N PHE A 111 -17.83 7.75 23.03
CA PHE A 111 -19.15 7.25 22.64
C PHE A 111 -19.48 7.60 21.18
N ARG A 112 -19.22 8.85 20.76
CA ARG A 112 -19.46 9.29 19.38
C ARG A 112 -18.54 8.59 18.37
N LEU A 113 -17.25 8.39 18.72
CA LEU A 113 -16.30 7.60 17.94
C LEU A 113 -16.79 6.15 17.79
N GLY A 114 -17.25 5.54 18.88
CA GLY A 114 -17.83 4.19 18.86
C GLY A 114 -19.03 4.06 17.92
N LEU A 115 -19.91 5.07 17.88
CA LEU A 115 -21.06 5.06 16.95
C LEU A 115 -20.58 5.13 15.47
N LEU A 116 -19.55 5.94 15.18
CA LEU A 116 -18.98 6.01 13.84
C LEU A 116 -18.39 4.66 13.40
N VAL A 117 -17.60 4.03 14.29
CA VAL A 117 -16.97 2.71 14.00
C VAL A 117 -18.03 1.61 13.80
N LEU A 118 -19.12 1.65 14.56
CA LEU A 118 -20.22 0.69 14.42
C LEU A 118 -21.19 1.04 13.28
N GLY A 119 -20.95 2.13 12.56
CA GLY A 119 -21.84 2.59 11.48
C GLY A 119 -23.20 3.03 11.96
N VAL A 120 -23.32 3.51 13.23
CA VAL A 120 -24.58 3.97 13.84
C VAL A 120 -24.52 5.45 14.09
N ASP A 121 -25.40 6.21 13.46
CA ASP A 121 -25.65 7.62 13.77
C ASP A 121 -26.98 7.76 14.55
N LEU A 122 -26.95 8.53 15.64
CA LEU A 122 -28.16 8.88 16.42
C LEU A 122 -29.21 9.63 15.61
N ARG A 123 -28.84 10.20 14.46
CA ARG A 123 -29.74 10.86 13.50
C ARG A 123 -30.38 9.92 12.52
N GLY A 124 -30.15 8.60 12.65
CA GLY A 124 -30.65 7.58 11.72
C GLY A 124 -29.80 7.37 10.47
N TRP A 125 -28.64 8.02 10.40
CA TRP A 125 -27.67 7.77 9.35
C TRP A 125 -27.02 6.40 9.58
N ARG A 126 -27.16 5.52 8.64
CA ARG A 126 -26.54 4.21 8.65
C ARG A 126 -25.89 4.00 7.30
N PRO A 127 -24.58 4.30 7.18
CA PRO A 127 -23.89 4.00 5.93
C PRO A 127 -23.95 2.51 5.67
N ASP A 128 -24.36 2.17 4.44
CA ASP A 128 -24.26 0.81 3.97
C ASP A 128 -22.83 0.56 3.55
N PHE A 129 -22.13 -0.27 4.32
CA PHE A 129 -20.73 -0.62 4.04
C PHE A 129 -20.61 -1.96 3.30
N GLU A 130 -21.68 -2.54 2.80
CA GLU A 130 -21.59 -3.86 2.16
C GLU A 130 -20.88 -3.84 0.81
N ALA A 131 -20.87 -2.67 0.14
CA ALA A 131 -20.17 -2.50 -1.13
C ALA A 131 -19.38 -1.19 -1.18
N TYR A 132 -18.29 -1.16 -1.95
CA TYR A 132 -17.52 0.06 -2.18
C TYR A 132 -18.30 1.13 -2.94
N GLU A 133 -19.30 0.73 -3.72
CA GLU A 133 -20.19 1.63 -4.43
C GLU A 133 -20.94 2.57 -3.48
N ASP A 134 -21.22 2.13 -2.26
CA ASP A 134 -21.90 2.93 -1.26
C ASP A 134 -21.04 4.09 -0.75
N LEU A 135 -19.73 3.97 -0.86
CA LEU A 135 -18.78 5.02 -0.47
C LEU A 135 -18.76 6.20 -1.45
N THR A 136 -19.27 6.01 -2.68
CA THR A 136 -19.30 7.09 -3.69
C THR A 136 -20.09 8.31 -3.24
N ALA A 137 -21.11 8.12 -2.40
CA ALA A 137 -21.89 9.21 -1.82
C ALA A 137 -21.07 10.15 -0.92
N TYR A 138 -19.91 9.71 -0.46
CA TYR A 138 -18.99 10.44 0.43
C TYR A 138 -17.75 10.94 -0.28
N GLU A 139 -17.66 10.71 -1.58
CA GLU A 139 -16.48 11.06 -2.38
C GLU A 139 -16.19 12.55 -2.39
N ASP A 140 -17.23 13.39 -2.46
CA ASP A 140 -17.10 14.85 -2.49
C ASP A 140 -17.12 15.49 -1.09
N VAL A 141 -17.26 14.71 -0.03
CA VAL A 141 -17.32 15.19 1.34
C VAL A 141 -15.91 15.26 1.92
N PRO A 142 -15.42 16.43 2.41
CA PRO A 142 -14.14 16.49 3.09
C PRO A 142 -14.14 15.63 4.36
N VAL A 143 -13.06 14.88 4.59
CA VAL A 143 -12.94 13.99 5.76
C VAL A 143 -13.11 14.73 7.08
N GLU A 144 -12.54 15.94 7.21
CA GLU A 144 -12.70 16.78 8.39
C GLU A 144 -14.16 17.14 8.66
N ALA A 145 -14.85 17.63 7.63
CA ALA A 145 -16.26 18.02 7.76
C ALA A 145 -17.13 16.81 8.17
N PHE A 146 -16.88 15.65 7.56
CA PHE A 146 -17.57 14.41 7.89
C PHE A 146 -17.35 13.99 9.35
N VAL A 147 -16.10 13.97 9.81
CA VAL A 147 -15.76 13.54 11.17
C VAL A 147 -16.38 14.50 12.19
N ARG A 148 -16.24 15.81 12.00
CA ARG A 148 -16.82 16.83 12.91
C ARG A 148 -18.35 16.75 12.97
N GLU A 149 -19.01 16.47 11.84
CA GLU A 149 -20.48 16.32 11.80
C GLU A 149 -20.95 15.06 12.55
N HIS A 150 -20.26 13.94 12.34
CA HIS A 150 -20.70 12.65 12.87
C HIS A 150 -20.08 12.27 14.22
N THR A 151 -19.04 12.96 14.67
CA THR A 151 -18.41 12.75 15.98
C THR A 151 -18.35 14.05 16.79
N THR A 152 -17.16 14.51 17.18
CA THR A 152 -16.90 15.76 17.88
C THR A 152 -15.61 16.40 17.37
N ASP A 153 -15.41 17.68 17.68
CA ASP A 153 -14.14 18.37 17.37
C ASP A 153 -12.95 17.68 18.03
N ALA A 154 -13.10 17.25 19.29
CA ALA A 154 -12.05 16.53 20.02
C ALA A 154 -11.65 15.21 19.35
N VAL A 155 -12.62 14.47 18.79
CA VAL A 155 -12.32 13.23 18.01
C VAL A 155 -11.54 13.56 16.74
N TYR A 156 -11.90 14.64 16.04
CA TYR A 156 -11.12 15.03 14.87
C TYR A 156 -9.70 15.44 15.28
N GLU A 157 -9.55 16.39 16.18
CA GLU A 157 -8.28 17.03 16.55
C GLU A 157 -7.30 16.08 17.23
N ASN A 158 -7.79 15.16 18.09
CA ASN A 158 -6.93 14.32 18.91
C ASN A 158 -6.84 12.85 18.44
N PHE A 159 -7.66 12.44 17.44
CA PHE A 159 -7.65 11.06 16.97
C PHE A 159 -7.40 10.96 15.46
N PHE A 160 -8.13 11.71 14.62
CA PHE A 160 -8.01 11.59 13.18
C PHE A 160 -6.99 12.55 12.56
N GLU A 161 -6.92 13.79 13.03
CA GLU A 161 -6.02 14.80 12.44
C GLU A 161 -4.55 14.39 12.49
N PRO A 162 -4.00 13.83 13.59
CA PRO A 162 -2.63 13.35 13.61
C PRO A 162 -2.34 12.25 12.56
N LEU A 163 -3.32 11.35 12.32
CA LEU A 163 -3.20 10.30 11.28
C LEU A 163 -3.22 10.89 9.87
N LEU A 164 -4.10 11.86 9.63
CA LEU A 164 -4.21 12.56 8.35
C LEU A 164 -2.95 13.38 8.07
N GLU A 165 -2.44 14.07 9.09
CA GLU A 165 -1.18 14.84 9.02
C GLU A 165 0.01 13.92 8.70
N ALA A 166 0.15 12.81 9.42
CA ALA A 166 1.22 11.84 9.21
C ALA A 166 1.22 11.24 7.79
N LYS A 167 0.02 11.04 7.20
CA LYS A 167 -0.13 10.44 5.88
C LYS A 167 -0.14 11.44 4.75
N PHE A 168 -0.85 12.56 4.88
CA PHE A 168 -1.13 13.50 3.79
C PHE A 168 -0.48 14.89 3.98
N GLY A 169 0.07 15.18 5.17
CA GLY A 169 0.67 16.47 5.48
C GLY A 169 -0.28 17.63 5.24
N ASP A 170 0.20 18.68 4.60
CA ASP A 170 -0.58 19.89 4.25
C ASP A 170 -1.81 19.59 3.37
N ARG A 171 -1.85 18.41 2.72
CA ARG A 171 -2.95 18.02 1.84
C ARG A 171 -4.09 17.28 2.54
N LYS A 172 -4.02 17.10 3.86
CA LYS A 172 -5.07 16.42 4.65
C LYS A 172 -6.47 16.97 4.43
N GLY A 173 -6.61 18.29 4.18
CA GLY A 173 -7.89 18.95 3.92
C GLY A 173 -8.54 18.64 2.56
N GLU A 174 -7.80 17.99 1.65
CA GLU A 174 -8.30 17.58 0.34
C GLU A 174 -8.91 16.17 0.36
N VAL A 175 -8.60 15.37 1.39
CA VAL A 175 -8.97 13.95 1.50
C VAL A 175 -10.48 13.79 1.62
N SER A 176 -11.04 12.83 0.87
CA SER A 176 -12.47 12.52 0.91
C SER A 176 -12.86 11.68 2.14
N ALA A 177 -14.09 11.83 2.60
CA ALA A 177 -14.65 11.00 3.67
C ALA A 177 -14.75 9.53 3.26
N ALA A 178 -14.91 9.25 1.98
CA ALA A 178 -14.94 7.89 1.45
C ALA A 178 -13.66 7.11 1.76
N TRP A 179 -12.49 7.77 1.70
CA TRP A 179 -11.23 7.16 2.12
C TRP A 179 -11.26 6.70 3.58
N LEU A 180 -11.72 7.56 4.50
CA LEU A 180 -11.81 7.22 5.93
C LEU A 180 -12.80 6.07 6.17
N LEU A 181 -13.98 6.15 5.54
CA LEU A 181 -15.02 5.13 5.66
C LEU A 181 -14.54 3.78 5.12
N GLY A 182 -13.80 3.77 4.01
CA GLY A 182 -13.15 2.58 3.48
C GLY A 182 -12.21 1.94 4.50
N ARG A 183 -11.39 2.75 5.18
CA ARG A 183 -10.49 2.25 6.24
C ARG A 183 -11.25 1.71 7.45
N VAL A 184 -12.32 2.39 7.88
CA VAL A 184 -13.17 1.89 8.97
C VAL A 184 -13.78 0.53 8.58
N ARG A 185 -14.17 0.34 7.32
CA ARG A 185 -14.68 -0.95 6.83
C ARG A 185 -13.61 -2.03 6.81
N PHE A 186 -12.44 -1.77 6.25
CA PHE A 186 -11.32 -2.75 6.22
C PHE A 186 -10.95 -3.24 7.60
N ARG A 187 -11.09 -2.37 8.61
CA ARG A 187 -10.81 -2.68 10.02
C ARG A 187 -12.02 -3.15 10.80
N GLY A 188 -13.17 -3.37 10.14
CA GLY A 188 -14.44 -3.76 10.78
C GLY A 188 -14.44 -5.18 11.37
N GLU A 189 -13.52 -6.05 10.97
CA GLU A 189 -13.36 -7.41 11.51
C GLU A 189 -12.45 -7.48 12.76
N ARG A 190 -12.40 -6.39 13.51
CA ARG A 190 -11.62 -6.26 14.73
C ARG A 190 -12.16 -7.14 15.86
N ASP A 191 -11.28 -7.90 16.49
CA ASP A 191 -11.58 -8.52 17.78
C ASP A 191 -11.64 -7.43 18.86
N LEU A 192 -12.84 -7.14 19.37
CA LEU A 192 -13.06 -6.08 20.36
C LEU A 192 -12.32 -6.29 21.68
N LEU A 193 -11.82 -7.50 21.95
CA LEU A 193 -11.10 -7.85 23.17
C LEU A 193 -9.58 -7.88 22.99
N ARG A 194 -9.11 -8.05 21.76
CA ARG A 194 -7.70 -8.34 21.48
C ARG A 194 -7.03 -7.33 20.51
N GLY A 195 -7.80 -6.70 19.66
CA GLY A 195 -7.31 -5.80 18.60
C GLY A 195 -7.56 -6.33 17.20
N GLU A 196 -6.82 -5.84 16.22
CA GLU A 196 -6.99 -6.15 14.81
C GLU A 196 -6.13 -7.36 14.40
N PRO A 197 -6.73 -8.49 13.94
CA PRO A 197 -5.97 -9.56 13.31
C PRO A 197 -5.47 -9.09 11.96
N LEU A 198 -4.16 -9.16 11.75
CA LEU A 198 -3.51 -8.78 10.51
C LEU A 198 -2.82 -10.00 9.89
N GLY A 199 -3.00 -10.21 8.60
CA GLY A 199 -2.40 -11.33 7.88
C GLY A 199 -0.93 -11.08 7.52
N TYR A 200 -0.08 -12.07 7.75
CA TYR A 200 1.30 -12.04 7.29
C TYR A 200 1.76 -13.44 6.84
N LEU A 201 2.48 -13.46 5.72
CA LEU A 201 2.98 -14.70 5.13
C LEU A 201 4.34 -15.06 5.74
N ARG A 202 4.54 -16.32 6.08
CA ARG A 202 5.84 -16.84 6.53
C ARG A 202 6.88 -16.66 5.42
N GLY A 203 7.99 -15.96 5.72
CA GLY A 203 9.02 -15.60 4.75
C GLY A 203 8.70 -14.34 3.95
N GLY A 204 7.70 -13.55 4.39
CA GLY A 204 7.29 -12.30 3.77
C GLY A 204 6.50 -12.48 2.47
N PHE A 205 5.99 -11.37 1.94
CA PHE A 205 5.26 -11.38 0.66
C PHE A 205 6.17 -11.59 -0.56
N GLY A 206 7.50 -11.52 -0.38
CA GLY A 206 8.46 -11.98 -1.40
C GLY A 206 8.18 -13.40 -1.86
N ARG A 207 7.75 -14.31 -0.95
CA ARG A 207 7.36 -15.68 -1.30
C ARG A 207 6.15 -15.77 -2.23
N LEU A 208 5.19 -14.84 -2.09
CA LEU A 208 4.07 -14.75 -3.03
C LEU A 208 4.56 -14.31 -4.42
N ILE A 209 5.50 -13.36 -4.45
CA ILE A 209 6.14 -12.91 -5.68
C ILE A 209 6.87 -14.09 -6.36
N ASP A 210 7.67 -14.85 -5.61
CA ASP A 210 8.41 -16.01 -6.12
C ASP A 210 7.47 -17.10 -6.68
N ALA A 211 6.39 -17.40 -5.95
CA ALA A 211 5.39 -18.38 -6.40
C ALA A 211 4.67 -17.92 -7.69
N LEU A 212 4.40 -16.63 -7.83
CA LEU A 212 3.84 -16.06 -9.07
C LEU A 212 4.85 -16.15 -10.23
N ILE A 213 6.13 -15.87 -9.99
CA ILE A 213 7.21 -15.99 -10.98
C ILE A 213 7.30 -17.43 -11.47
N GLU A 214 7.32 -18.41 -10.56
CA GLU A 214 7.35 -19.83 -10.89
C GLU A 214 6.11 -20.23 -11.72
N ALA A 215 4.94 -19.80 -11.32
CA ALA A 215 3.68 -20.13 -11.98
C ALA A 215 3.52 -19.50 -13.37
N VAL A 216 4.05 -18.30 -13.58
CA VAL A 216 4.13 -17.63 -14.91
C VAL A 216 5.17 -18.32 -15.78
N GLY A 217 6.25 -18.78 -15.18
CA GLY A 217 7.45 -19.31 -15.82
C GLY A 217 8.51 -18.26 -16.09
N GLU A 218 9.70 -18.46 -15.53
CA GLU A 218 10.82 -17.49 -15.61
C GLU A 218 11.18 -17.07 -17.04
N ALA A 219 11.05 -17.98 -18.02
CA ALA A 219 11.33 -17.70 -19.43
C ALA A 219 10.39 -16.62 -20.04
N SER A 220 9.26 -16.36 -19.40
CA SER A 220 8.29 -15.32 -19.79
C SER A 220 8.59 -13.95 -19.19
N ILE A 221 9.60 -13.84 -18.31
CA ILE A 221 9.93 -12.62 -17.56
C ILE A 221 11.30 -12.11 -17.97
N VAL A 222 11.41 -10.81 -18.21
CA VAL A 222 12.65 -10.15 -18.66
C VAL A 222 12.90 -8.94 -17.74
N THR A 223 13.82 -9.11 -16.80
CA THR A 223 14.28 -8.04 -15.90
C THR A 223 15.37 -7.18 -16.56
N GLY A 224 15.69 -6.03 -15.98
CA GLY A 224 16.67 -5.08 -16.53
C GLY A 224 16.29 -4.60 -17.93
N THR A 225 15.00 -4.61 -18.28
CA THR A 225 14.49 -4.29 -19.60
C THR A 225 13.30 -3.35 -19.51
N ARG A 226 13.49 -2.12 -19.96
CA ARG A 226 12.47 -1.07 -19.95
C ARG A 226 11.70 -1.07 -21.28
N VAL A 227 10.37 -1.01 -21.21
CA VAL A 227 9.55 -0.63 -22.35
C VAL A 227 9.63 0.88 -22.49
N THR A 228 10.09 1.36 -23.64
CA THR A 228 10.38 2.79 -23.89
C THR A 228 9.40 3.42 -24.87
N ASP A 229 8.63 2.62 -25.60
CA ASP A 229 7.65 3.10 -26.57
C ASP A 229 6.56 2.06 -26.79
N LEU A 230 5.36 2.54 -27.07
CA LEU A 230 4.19 1.75 -27.46
C LEU A 230 3.65 2.29 -28.78
N THR A 231 3.68 1.49 -29.82
CA THR A 231 3.12 1.87 -31.10
C THR A 231 1.65 1.46 -31.18
N VAL A 232 0.78 2.46 -31.26
CA VAL A 232 -0.64 2.29 -31.56
C VAL A 232 -0.86 2.62 -33.02
N GLY A 233 -1.35 1.65 -33.79
CA GLY A 233 -1.69 1.85 -35.20
C GLY A 233 -3.03 2.60 -35.35
N ALA A 234 -3.69 2.44 -36.48
CA ALA A 234 -4.93 3.17 -36.76
C ALA A 234 -6.06 2.87 -35.74
N ARG A 235 -6.06 1.71 -35.10
CA ARG A 235 -7.10 1.28 -34.15
C ARG A 235 -6.60 0.45 -32.97
N ALA A 236 -5.46 -0.22 -33.10
CA ALA A 236 -5.01 -1.19 -32.13
C ALA A 236 -3.51 -1.04 -31.82
N VAL A 237 -3.10 -1.60 -30.69
CA VAL A 237 -1.68 -1.76 -30.33
C VAL A 237 -1.03 -2.70 -31.35
N GLU A 238 0.13 -2.32 -31.86
CA GLU A 238 0.88 -3.09 -32.87
C GLU A 238 2.22 -3.61 -32.33
N SER A 239 2.92 -2.84 -31.55
CA SER A 239 4.23 -3.21 -31.05
C SER A 239 4.66 -2.39 -29.83
N ILE A 240 5.64 -2.95 -29.09
CA ILE A 240 6.40 -2.24 -28.06
C ILE A 240 7.87 -2.15 -28.44
N ARG A 241 8.55 -1.12 -27.96
CA ARG A 241 10.02 -1.01 -28.02
C ARG A 241 10.59 -1.29 -26.65
N VAL A 242 11.60 -2.14 -26.59
CA VAL A 242 12.30 -2.51 -25.35
C VAL A 242 13.77 -2.12 -25.43
N GLU A 243 14.34 -1.72 -24.26
CA GLU A 243 15.75 -1.37 -24.10
C GLU A 243 16.27 -1.88 -22.76
N GLY A 244 17.44 -2.49 -22.77
CA GLY A 244 18.10 -3.07 -21.61
C GLY A 244 18.75 -4.40 -21.92
N ALA A 245 18.47 -5.42 -21.12
CA ALA A 245 18.95 -6.79 -21.34
C ALA A 245 18.44 -7.36 -22.67
N GLU A 246 17.19 -7.02 -23.02
CA GLU A 246 16.68 -7.15 -24.40
C GLU A 246 16.57 -5.78 -25.06
N ARG A 247 16.71 -5.76 -26.40
CA ARG A 247 16.58 -4.53 -27.19
C ARG A 247 15.85 -4.78 -28.51
N GLY A 248 15.04 -3.78 -28.93
CA GLY A 248 14.38 -3.76 -30.22
C GLY A 248 12.87 -3.63 -30.13
N THR A 249 12.20 -3.73 -31.29
CA THR A 249 10.74 -3.69 -31.38
C THR A 249 10.18 -5.11 -31.35
N ARG A 250 9.09 -5.29 -30.63
CA ARG A 250 8.37 -6.57 -30.51
C ARG A 250 6.92 -6.37 -30.94
N PRO A 251 6.44 -7.12 -31.92
CA PRO A 251 5.02 -7.13 -32.27
C PRO A 251 4.22 -7.74 -31.11
N VAL A 252 3.07 -7.15 -30.80
CA VAL A 252 2.19 -7.61 -29.72
C VAL A 252 0.73 -7.55 -30.17
N ASP A 253 -0.08 -8.46 -29.64
CA ASP A 253 -1.54 -8.49 -29.86
C ASP A 253 -2.26 -7.60 -28.83
N ALA A 254 -1.65 -7.45 -27.64
CA ALA A 254 -2.12 -6.57 -26.56
C ALA A 254 -0.94 -6.14 -25.66
N ALA A 255 -1.13 -5.03 -24.97
CA ALA A 255 -0.21 -4.52 -23.96
C ALA A 255 -0.95 -4.20 -22.65
N VAL A 256 -0.42 -4.68 -21.53
CA VAL A 256 -0.89 -4.35 -20.17
C VAL A 256 0.15 -3.45 -19.52
N VAL A 257 -0.23 -2.23 -19.14
CA VAL A 257 0.63 -1.34 -18.35
C VAL A 257 0.28 -1.52 -16.87
N ALA A 258 1.12 -2.29 -16.16
CA ALA A 258 0.95 -2.62 -14.73
C ALA A 258 1.94 -1.83 -13.85
N THR A 259 1.99 -0.51 -14.08
CA THR A 259 2.95 0.39 -13.45
C THR A 259 2.26 1.66 -12.93
N MET A 260 3.06 2.64 -12.51
CA MET A 260 2.58 3.97 -12.14
C MET A 260 2.02 4.72 -13.36
N PRO A 261 1.02 5.58 -13.19
CA PRO A 261 0.33 6.25 -14.32
C PRO A 261 1.23 7.15 -15.16
N ASN A 262 2.32 7.68 -14.62
CA ASN A 262 3.29 8.42 -15.42
C ASN A 262 4.01 7.56 -16.49
N VAL A 263 4.12 6.25 -16.28
CA VAL A 263 4.64 5.33 -17.30
C VAL A 263 3.58 5.09 -18.37
N LEU A 264 2.32 4.94 -17.98
CA LEU A 264 1.20 4.87 -18.93
C LEU A 264 1.17 6.12 -19.81
N GLU A 265 1.25 7.31 -19.22
CA GLU A 265 1.26 8.59 -19.94
C GLU A 265 2.43 8.67 -20.91
N ALA A 266 3.63 8.31 -20.45
CA ALA A 266 4.82 8.33 -21.30
C ALA A 266 4.73 7.37 -22.50
N LEU A 267 4.06 6.23 -22.35
CA LEU A 267 3.93 5.20 -23.40
C LEU A 267 2.77 5.46 -24.36
N SER A 268 1.67 6.02 -23.87
CA SER A 268 0.40 6.07 -24.59
C SER A 268 -0.16 7.49 -24.80
N GLY A 269 0.38 8.47 -24.08
CA GLY A 269 -0.19 9.81 -24.00
C GLY A 269 -1.47 9.91 -23.17
N TYR A 270 -1.94 8.81 -22.57
CA TYR A 270 -3.10 8.85 -21.68
C TYR A 270 -2.74 9.53 -20.36
N HIS A 271 -3.40 10.63 -20.08
CA HIS A 271 -3.17 11.43 -18.86
C HIS A 271 -4.24 11.13 -17.80
N THR A 272 -3.84 11.17 -16.53
CA THR A 272 -4.75 11.18 -15.38
C THR A 272 -4.32 12.24 -14.37
N ASP A 273 -5.29 12.93 -13.80
CA ASP A 273 -5.08 14.00 -12.80
C ASP A 273 -4.92 13.47 -11.37
N ILE A 274 -4.76 12.15 -11.18
CA ILE A 274 -4.48 11.58 -9.86
C ILE A 274 -3.10 12.01 -9.41
N GLU A 275 -3.03 12.70 -8.27
CA GLU A 275 -1.79 13.08 -7.66
C GLU A 275 -1.28 12.00 -6.70
N PHE A 276 0.05 11.87 -6.64
CA PHE A 276 0.73 10.88 -5.82
C PHE A 276 1.73 11.54 -4.89
N GLN A 277 1.83 10.99 -3.71
CA GLN A 277 2.91 11.28 -2.79
C GLN A 277 3.94 10.15 -2.77
N GLY A 278 5.18 10.53 -2.47
CA GLY A 278 6.28 9.60 -2.30
C GLY A 278 6.44 9.11 -0.87
N THR A 279 7.39 8.22 -0.68
CA THR A 279 7.77 7.73 0.65
C THR A 279 9.28 7.58 0.74
N VAL A 280 9.84 8.02 1.86
CA VAL A 280 11.14 7.59 2.37
C VAL A 280 10.84 6.64 3.52
N CYS A 281 11.33 5.41 3.44
CA CYS A 281 11.08 4.38 4.45
C CYS A 281 12.38 3.66 4.76
N SER A 282 12.77 3.67 6.03
CA SER A 282 13.93 2.90 6.48
C SER A 282 13.49 1.70 7.29
N VAL A 283 14.23 0.60 7.15
CA VAL A 283 14.20 -0.54 8.06
C VAL A 283 15.42 -0.42 8.96
N VAL A 284 15.20 -0.39 10.25
CA VAL A 284 16.23 -0.35 11.29
C VAL A 284 16.27 -1.71 11.98
N SER A 285 17.41 -2.40 11.94
CA SER A 285 17.64 -3.63 12.69
C SER A 285 18.33 -3.32 14.01
N MET A 286 17.80 -3.90 15.08
CA MET A 286 18.26 -3.64 16.46
C MET A 286 18.44 -4.96 17.24
N ASP A 287 19.27 -4.92 18.28
CA ASP A 287 19.46 -6.05 19.20
C ASP A 287 18.31 -6.18 20.22
N GLU A 288 17.62 -5.08 20.50
CA GLU A 288 16.54 -4.99 21.49
C GLU A 288 15.31 -4.29 20.89
N PRO A 289 14.09 -4.62 21.37
CA PRO A 289 12.87 -3.94 20.92
C PRO A 289 12.86 -2.49 21.43
N LEU A 290 12.28 -1.59 20.61
CA LEU A 290 12.05 -0.20 21.01
C LEU A 290 10.79 -0.08 21.90
N THR A 291 9.74 -0.83 21.56
CA THR A 291 8.43 -0.83 22.24
C THR A 291 7.84 -2.23 22.31
N ASP A 292 6.61 -2.35 22.82
CA ASP A 292 5.78 -3.56 22.75
C ASP A 292 4.60 -3.41 21.76
N THR A 293 4.67 -2.38 20.91
CA THR A 293 3.61 -1.97 19.99
C THR A 293 4.03 -2.23 18.54
N TYR A 294 3.12 -2.82 17.74
CA TYR A 294 3.39 -3.02 16.31
C TYR A 294 3.33 -1.69 15.54
N TRP A 295 2.25 -0.93 15.69
CA TRP A 295 2.05 0.33 14.98
C TRP A 295 1.88 1.48 15.96
N LEU A 296 2.90 2.30 16.10
CA LEU A 296 2.92 3.47 16.95
C LEU A 296 2.77 4.74 16.10
N ASN A 297 1.62 5.39 16.20
CA ASN A 297 1.43 6.71 15.61
C ASN A 297 2.08 7.76 16.51
N VAL A 298 2.82 8.68 15.93
CA VAL A 298 3.54 9.73 16.65
C VAL A 298 2.79 11.04 16.48
N GLY A 299 2.24 11.55 17.59
CA GLY A 299 1.55 12.84 17.64
C GLY A 299 2.45 13.98 18.14
N ASP A 300 3.57 13.67 18.79
CA ASP A 300 4.57 14.63 19.19
C ASP A 300 5.42 15.07 17.98
N GLU A 301 6.14 16.19 18.13
CA GLU A 301 7.04 16.68 17.07
C GLU A 301 8.18 15.68 16.81
N ALA A 302 8.20 15.10 15.61
CA ALA A 302 9.20 14.14 15.19
C ALA A 302 9.42 14.21 13.66
N PRO A 303 10.58 13.75 13.16
CA PRO A 303 10.84 13.74 11.72
C PRO A 303 10.00 12.71 10.95
N PHE A 304 9.30 11.82 11.63
CA PHE A 304 8.41 10.79 11.11
C PHE A 304 7.02 10.88 11.77
N GLY A 305 6.01 10.30 11.12
CA GLY A 305 4.62 10.29 11.66
C GLY A 305 4.22 8.98 12.33
N ALA A 306 5.00 7.92 12.17
CA ALA A 306 4.77 6.62 12.78
C ALA A 306 6.06 5.83 12.90
N LEU A 307 6.08 4.87 13.84
CA LEU A 307 7.06 3.81 13.98
C LEU A 307 6.33 2.47 13.90
N ILE A 308 6.83 1.54 13.07
CA ILE A 308 6.17 0.24 12.89
C ILE A 308 7.17 -0.84 13.26
N GLU A 309 7.10 -1.31 14.49
CA GLU A 309 8.01 -2.33 14.99
C GLU A 309 7.50 -3.72 14.58
N HIS A 310 8.01 -4.16 13.42
CA HIS A 310 7.56 -5.37 12.74
C HIS A 310 7.69 -6.61 13.63
N THR A 311 8.71 -6.68 14.45
CA THR A 311 8.97 -7.83 15.32
C THR A 311 8.11 -7.89 16.58
N ASN A 312 7.25 -6.90 16.83
CA ASN A 312 6.11 -7.01 17.75
C ASN A 312 4.87 -7.65 17.11
N PHE A 313 4.94 -7.91 15.81
CA PHE A 313 3.88 -8.54 15.02
C PHE A 313 4.31 -9.93 14.51
N VAL A 314 5.57 -10.06 14.05
CA VAL A 314 6.20 -11.32 13.63
C VAL A 314 7.43 -11.57 14.51
N ALA A 315 7.52 -12.74 15.12
CA ALA A 315 8.55 -13.05 16.09
C ALA A 315 9.99 -12.83 15.56
N PRO A 316 10.90 -12.19 16.34
CA PRO A 316 12.25 -11.83 15.91
C PRO A 316 13.11 -13.04 15.53
N GLU A 317 12.82 -14.24 16.06
CA GLU A 317 13.51 -15.48 15.68
C GLU A 317 13.40 -15.80 14.18
N ARG A 318 12.39 -15.24 13.50
CA ARG A 318 12.24 -15.34 12.05
C ARG A 318 13.33 -14.56 11.31
N TYR A 319 13.85 -13.52 11.93
CA TYR A 319 14.87 -12.61 11.40
C TYR A 319 16.23 -12.81 12.06
N GLY A 320 16.52 -14.06 12.54
CA GLY A 320 17.79 -14.38 13.21
C GLY A 320 17.94 -13.83 14.62
N GLY A 321 16.85 -13.37 15.23
CA GLY A 321 16.82 -12.73 16.55
C GLY A 321 16.91 -11.19 16.51
N GLU A 322 16.98 -10.61 15.31
CA GLU A 322 16.96 -9.16 15.12
C GLU A 322 15.57 -8.56 15.34
N HIS A 323 15.51 -7.40 15.97
CA HIS A 323 14.31 -6.57 16.07
C HIS A 323 14.27 -5.58 14.91
N LEU A 324 13.17 -5.59 14.13
CA LEU A 324 13.03 -4.81 12.91
C LEU A 324 11.98 -3.71 13.08
N LEU A 325 12.40 -2.47 12.85
CA LEU A 325 11.58 -1.26 12.95
C LEU A 325 11.53 -0.54 11.61
N TYR A 326 10.33 -0.30 11.08
CA TYR A 326 10.15 0.63 9.96
C TYR A 326 9.98 2.06 10.48
N VAL A 327 10.66 2.99 9.81
CA VAL A 327 10.54 4.43 9.99
C VAL A 327 10.08 5.07 8.69
N PRO A 328 8.78 5.16 8.42
CA PRO A 328 8.25 5.73 7.20
C PRO A 328 7.98 7.24 7.33
N LYS A 329 8.21 7.98 6.23
CA LYS A 329 7.76 9.35 6.05
C LYS A 329 7.21 9.54 4.65
N TYR A 330 5.98 10.02 4.55
CA TYR A 330 5.42 10.48 3.28
C TYR A 330 6.01 11.83 2.90
N VAL A 331 6.30 12.02 1.62
CA VAL A 331 6.83 13.26 1.06
C VAL A 331 5.96 13.69 -0.12
N GLN A 332 5.69 14.97 -0.25
CA GLN A 332 4.76 15.48 -1.25
C GLN A 332 5.35 15.48 -2.67
N SER A 333 6.66 15.45 -2.79
CA SER A 333 7.33 15.41 -4.10
C SER A 333 8.74 14.83 -4.02
N ALA A 334 9.28 14.43 -5.16
CA ALA A 334 10.67 14.01 -5.27
C ALA A 334 11.68 15.15 -5.01
N SER A 335 11.23 16.41 -4.99
CA SER A 335 12.08 17.56 -4.64
C SER A 335 12.10 17.86 -3.13
N ASP A 336 11.39 17.09 -2.33
CA ASP A 336 11.44 17.20 -0.87
C ASP A 336 12.90 17.02 -0.38
N PRO A 337 13.38 17.87 0.53
CA PRO A 337 14.74 17.76 1.06
C PRO A 337 15.07 16.38 1.66
N LEU A 338 14.09 15.74 2.34
CA LEU A 338 14.27 14.41 2.88
C LEU A 338 14.44 13.35 1.79
N PHE A 339 13.67 13.48 0.68
CA PHE A 339 13.77 12.56 -0.45
C PHE A 339 15.12 12.67 -1.17
N GLN A 340 15.71 13.86 -1.19
CA GLN A 340 17.00 14.15 -1.83
C GLN A 340 18.21 13.93 -0.92
N ALA A 341 17.98 13.80 0.40
CA ALA A 341 19.05 13.61 1.38
C ALA A 341 19.83 12.32 1.13
N ALA A 342 21.11 12.28 1.49
CA ALA A 342 21.89 11.05 1.49
C ALA A 342 21.37 10.07 2.57
N ASP A 343 21.58 8.76 2.37
CA ASP A 343 21.10 7.74 3.32
C ASP A 343 21.60 8.00 4.74
N ALA A 344 22.88 8.29 4.91
CA ALA A 344 23.46 8.62 6.21
C ALA A 344 22.82 9.86 6.89
N GLU A 345 22.31 10.84 6.12
CA GLU A 345 21.60 12.00 6.67
C GLU A 345 20.18 11.62 7.11
N VAL A 346 19.53 10.73 6.35
CA VAL A 346 18.21 10.20 6.72
C VAL A 346 18.32 9.34 7.98
N GLU A 347 19.31 8.45 8.03
CA GLU A 347 19.59 7.58 9.18
C GLU A 347 19.81 8.38 10.46
N GLU A 348 20.71 9.38 10.40
CA GLU A 348 20.99 10.24 11.56
C GLU A 348 19.72 10.98 12.02
N ARG A 349 18.91 11.50 11.08
CA ARG A 349 17.65 12.18 11.40
C ARG A 349 16.64 11.22 12.07
N TRP A 350 16.58 9.94 11.64
CA TRP A 350 15.71 8.97 12.27
C TRP A 350 16.18 8.63 13.69
N LEU A 351 17.47 8.39 13.86
CA LEU A 351 18.03 8.04 15.16
C LEU A 351 17.89 9.20 16.16
N ASP A 352 18.16 10.46 15.74
CA ASP A 352 17.91 11.65 16.56
C ASP A 352 16.43 11.75 16.99
N GLY A 353 15.51 11.50 16.06
CA GLY A 353 14.08 11.50 16.35
C GLY A 353 13.68 10.40 17.33
N ILE A 354 14.19 9.18 17.17
CA ILE A 354 13.94 8.06 18.10
C ILE A 354 14.49 8.38 19.48
N GLU A 355 15.73 8.85 19.61
CA GLU A 355 16.31 9.26 20.90
C GLU A 355 15.51 10.36 21.59
N SER A 356 14.99 11.32 20.83
CA SER A 356 14.16 12.39 21.38
C SER A 356 12.86 11.89 22.00
N LEU A 357 12.24 10.86 21.40
CA LEU A 357 11.01 10.26 21.90
C LEU A 357 11.27 9.20 22.98
N PHE A 358 12.35 8.46 22.85
CA PHE A 358 12.73 7.34 23.71
C PHE A 358 14.13 7.57 24.29
N PRO A 359 14.26 8.30 25.43
CA PRO A 359 15.56 8.66 26.00
C PRO A 359 16.42 7.46 26.45
N ASP A 360 15.82 6.30 26.63
CA ASP A 360 16.51 5.05 26.98
C ASP A 360 17.02 4.27 25.74
N PHE A 361 16.73 4.74 24.53
CA PHE A 361 17.18 4.12 23.29
C PHE A 361 18.71 4.20 23.17
N ASP A 362 19.35 3.06 22.91
CA ASP A 362 20.80 2.96 22.71
C ASP A 362 21.13 2.76 21.23
N ARG A 363 21.72 3.77 20.58
CA ARG A 363 22.18 3.67 19.18
C ARG A 363 23.16 2.54 18.94
N SER A 364 23.89 2.09 19.96
CA SER A 364 24.83 0.98 19.82
C SER A 364 24.15 -0.37 19.62
N ALA A 365 22.83 -0.45 19.90
CA ALA A 365 22.00 -1.62 19.61
C ALA A 365 21.54 -1.70 18.15
N VAL A 366 21.81 -0.67 17.32
CA VAL A 366 21.47 -0.68 15.89
C VAL A 366 22.52 -1.47 15.11
N ASN A 367 22.06 -2.50 14.40
CA ASN A 367 22.93 -3.38 13.59
C ASN A 367 23.14 -2.84 12.18
N TRP A 368 22.02 -2.47 11.52
CA TRP A 368 22.02 -1.90 10.16
C TRP A 368 20.76 -1.07 9.91
N ILE A 369 20.84 -0.20 8.92
CA ILE A 369 19.71 0.58 8.41
C ILE A 369 19.75 0.51 6.89
N GLU A 370 18.59 0.20 6.28
CA GLU A 370 18.41 0.23 4.83
C GLU A 370 17.25 1.16 4.48
N THR A 371 17.48 2.07 3.54
CA THR A 371 16.53 3.12 3.18
C THR A 371 16.02 2.97 1.76
N ALA A 372 14.72 2.79 1.61
CA ALA A 372 14.01 2.81 0.32
C ALA A 372 13.36 4.17 0.08
N ARG A 373 13.37 4.61 -1.19
CA ARG A 373 12.70 5.81 -1.67
C ARG A 373 11.89 5.50 -2.92
N ASN A 374 10.66 5.98 -2.93
CA ASN A 374 9.85 5.96 -4.14
C ASN A 374 9.08 7.29 -4.24
N PRO A 375 9.19 8.01 -5.35
CA PRO A 375 8.56 9.32 -5.49
C PRO A 375 7.04 9.26 -5.66
N ARG A 376 6.49 8.06 -5.87
CA ARG A 376 5.06 7.82 -6.08
C ARG A 376 4.66 6.47 -5.48
N THR A 377 4.37 6.45 -4.18
CA THR A 377 3.97 5.23 -3.48
C THR A 377 2.48 5.17 -3.18
N ALA A 378 1.84 6.30 -3.01
CA ALA A 378 0.43 6.35 -2.63
C ALA A 378 -0.29 7.49 -3.35
N PRO A 379 -1.48 7.24 -3.91
CA PRO A 379 -2.31 8.32 -4.40
C PRO A 379 -2.82 9.19 -3.25
N ILE A 380 -3.12 10.44 -3.53
CA ILE A 380 -3.85 11.30 -2.63
C ILE A 380 -5.33 11.10 -2.94
N TYR A 381 -6.06 10.53 -2.00
CA TYR A 381 -7.49 10.22 -2.15
C TYR A 381 -8.33 11.47 -1.94
N GLU A 382 -8.14 12.43 -2.83
CA GLU A 382 -8.85 13.69 -2.85
C GLU A 382 -10.31 13.53 -3.27
N ARG A 383 -11.11 14.56 -3.08
CA ARG A 383 -12.50 14.57 -3.55
C ARG A 383 -12.55 14.44 -5.07
N GLY A 384 -13.54 13.70 -5.57
CA GLY A 384 -13.67 13.39 -6.99
C GLY A 384 -12.62 12.40 -7.53
N TYR A 385 -11.96 11.65 -6.66
CA TYR A 385 -10.91 10.70 -7.04
C TYR A 385 -11.41 9.65 -8.04
N LEU A 386 -12.64 9.13 -7.86
CA LEU A 386 -13.20 8.09 -8.72
C LEU A 386 -13.44 8.54 -10.17
N GLU A 387 -13.60 9.84 -10.42
CA GLU A 387 -13.69 10.39 -11.77
C GLU A 387 -12.34 10.39 -12.51
N LYS A 388 -11.24 10.29 -11.74
CA LYS A 388 -9.87 10.34 -12.25
C LYS A 388 -9.22 8.97 -12.43
N VAL A 389 -9.83 7.89 -11.92
CA VAL A 389 -9.28 6.53 -12.04
C VAL A 389 -9.12 6.13 -13.49
N VAL A 390 -8.03 5.43 -13.77
CA VAL A 390 -7.75 4.92 -15.12
C VAL A 390 -8.60 3.67 -15.36
N PRO A 391 -9.38 3.61 -16.46
CA PRO A 391 -10.10 2.40 -16.85
C PRO A 391 -9.16 1.23 -17.08
N TYR A 392 -9.63 0.01 -16.82
CA TYR A 392 -8.84 -1.21 -17.11
C TYR A 392 -8.63 -1.41 -18.62
N ASP A 393 -9.62 -1.08 -19.44
CA ASP A 393 -9.56 -1.13 -20.90
C ASP A 393 -9.43 0.30 -21.45
N LEU A 394 -8.38 0.55 -22.21
CA LEU A 394 -8.08 1.84 -22.85
C LEU A 394 -8.34 1.82 -24.36
N GLY A 395 -9.06 0.81 -24.84
CA GLY A 395 -9.35 0.62 -26.27
C GLY A 395 -10.04 1.81 -26.92
N GLU A 396 -11.05 2.38 -26.27
CA GLU A 396 -11.75 3.57 -26.78
C GLU A 396 -10.92 4.86 -26.66
N ALA A 397 -10.13 4.98 -25.58
CA ALA A 397 -9.41 6.21 -25.28
C ALA A 397 -8.09 6.34 -26.05
N VAL A 398 -7.40 5.21 -26.30
CA VAL A 398 -6.07 5.17 -26.90
C VAL A 398 -6.01 4.24 -28.11
N GLY A 399 -6.39 2.96 -27.93
CA GLY A 399 -6.38 1.96 -28.99
C GLY A 399 -6.66 0.56 -28.47
N GLU A 400 -7.39 -0.24 -29.27
CA GLU A 400 -7.74 -1.61 -28.96
C GLU A 400 -6.51 -2.42 -28.55
N GLY A 401 -6.66 -3.25 -27.50
CA GLY A 401 -5.57 -4.07 -26.97
C GLY A 401 -4.64 -3.35 -25.98
N LEU A 402 -4.92 -2.09 -25.58
CA LEU A 402 -4.23 -1.45 -24.49
C LEU A 402 -5.05 -1.54 -23.20
N TYR A 403 -4.38 -2.02 -22.14
CA TYR A 403 -4.98 -2.21 -20.81
C TYR A 403 -4.11 -1.61 -19.72
N TYR A 404 -4.75 -1.26 -18.58
CA TYR A 404 -4.06 -0.71 -17.42
C TYR A 404 -4.41 -1.46 -16.13
N ALA A 405 -3.38 -1.94 -15.41
CA ALA A 405 -3.50 -2.63 -14.12
C ALA A 405 -2.59 -2.01 -13.05
N GLY A 406 -2.43 -0.69 -13.07
CA GLY A 406 -1.51 0.01 -12.16
C GLY A 406 -2.19 0.67 -10.97
N MET A 407 -1.40 1.50 -10.27
CA MET A 407 -1.78 2.16 -9.01
C MET A 407 -2.94 3.17 -9.15
N ALA A 408 -3.24 3.65 -10.34
CA ALA A 408 -4.37 4.55 -10.62
C ALA A 408 -5.66 3.82 -11.02
N SER A 409 -5.70 2.48 -10.93
CA SER A 409 -6.90 1.70 -11.23
C SER A 409 -7.91 1.73 -10.08
N ARG A 410 -9.17 1.42 -10.39
CA ARG A 410 -10.26 1.42 -9.40
C ARG A 410 -10.01 0.46 -8.22
N ALA A 411 -9.34 -0.66 -8.45
CA ALA A 411 -9.04 -1.64 -7.39
C ALA A 411 -8.12 -1.10 -6.28
N GLN A 412 -7.46 0.04 -6.49
CA GLN A 412 -6.62 0.70 -5.49
C GLN A 412 -7.38 1.75 -4.67
N TYR A 413 -8.67 1.84 -4.82
CA TYR A 413 -9.56 2.71 -4.08
C TYR A 413 -10.44 1.90 -3.09
N PRO A 414 -10.73 2.42 -1.89
CA PRO A 414 -10.33 3.70 -1.30
C PRO A 414 -8.95 3.67 -0.62
N GLU A 415 -8.29 2.56 -0.59
CA GLU A 415 -6.93 2.40 -0.04
C GLU A 415 -6.13 1.44 -0.93
N ARG A 416 -4.90 1.81 -1.24
CA ARG A 416 -3.99 0.95 -1.99
C ARG A 416 -3.59 -0.28 -1.17
N SER A 417 -3.55 -1.42 -1.81
CA SER A 417 -3.13 -2.67 -1.17
C SER A 417 -2.50 -3.65 -2.17
N LEU A 418 -1.89 -4.72 -1.66
CA LEU A 418 -1.44 -5.83 -2.49
C LEU A 418 -2.63 -6.53 -3.15
N ASP A 419 -3.73 -6.72 -2.40
CA ASP A 419 -4.99 -7.27 -2.92
C ASP A 419 -5.51 -6.46 -4.10
N GLY A 420 -5.58 -5.13 -3.96
CA GLY A 420 -5.98 -4.24 -5.05
C GLY A 420 -5.09 -4.35 -6.29
N GLY A 421 -3.80 -4.62 -6.10
CA GLY A 421 -2.89 -4.91 -7.21
C GLY A 421 -3.24 -6.22 -7.93
N ILE A 422 -3.52 -7.28 -7.17
CA ILE A 422 -3.93 -8.58 -7.72
C ILE A 422 -5.28 -8.47 -8.43
N VAL A 423 -6.25 -7.81 -7.81
CA VAL A 423 -7.58 -7.55 -8.42
C VAL A 423 -7.42 -6.82 -9.75
N ALA A 424 -6.61 -5.76 -9.81
CA ALA A 424 -6.38 -5.03 -11.06
C ALA A 424 -5.75 -5.92 -12.15
N GLY A 425 -4.78 -6.75 -11.78
CA GLY A 425 -4.17 -7.72 -12.70
C GLY A 425 -5.16 -8.74 -13.23
N PHE A 426 -6.02 -9.28 -12.37
CA PHE A 426 -7.05 -10.26 -12.75
C PHE A 426 -8.13 -9.64 -13.62
N GLU A 427 -8.63 -8.47 -13.26
CA GLU A 427 -9.62 -7.73 -14.03
C GLU A 427 -9.16 -7.47 -15.48
N VAL A 428 -7.91 -7.08 -15.66
CA VAL A 428 -7.35 -6.87 -17.00
C VAL A 428 -7.20 -8.20 -17.74
N ALA A 429 -6.71 -9.24 -17.07
CA ALA A 429 -6.58 -10.55 -17.70
C ALA A 429 -7.92 -11.10 -18.19
N ASP A 430 -8.98 -10.98 -17.39
CA ASP A 430 -10.33 -11.44 -17.76
C ASP A 430 -10.86 -10.69 -18.98
N ARG A 431 -10.71 -9.35 -19.03
CA ARG A 431 -11.10 -8.57 -20.21
C ARG A 431 -10.38 -8.99 -21.49
N ILE A 432 -9.08 -9.28 -21.38
CA ILE A 432 -8.29 -9.78 -22.52
C ILE A 432 -8.83 -11.15 -22.99
N LEU A 433 -9.21 -12.02 -22.05
CA LEU A 433 -9.75 -13.34 -22.39
C LEU A 433 -11.15 -13.25 -23.01
N GLU A 434 -12.02 -12.41 -22.48
CA GLU A 434 -13.36 -12.16 -23.01
C GLU A 434 -13.33 -11.55 -24.43
N ASN A 435 -12.42 -10.60 -24.67
CA ASN A 435 -12.28 -9.96 -26.00
C ASN A 435 -11.66 -10.88 -27.07
N ALA A 436 -11.13 -12.05 -26.67
CA ALA A 436 -10.51 -13.02 -27.57
C ALA A 436 -11.43 -14.18 -27.97
N GLU A 437 -12.62 -14.30 -27.35
CA GLU A 437 -13.68 -15.25 -27.74
C GLU A 437 -14.59 -14.64 -28.85
#